data_6d5311dbe2f7caace4e07b318c03a1a7
#
_entry.id   6d5311dbe2f7caace4e07b318c03a1a7
#
_cell.length_a   1.000
_cell.length_b   1.000
_cell.length_c   1.000
_cell.angle_alpha   90.00
_cell.angle_beta   90.00
_cell.angle_gamma   90.00
#
_symmetry.space_group_name_H-M   'P 1'
#
loop_
_entity.id
_entity.type
_entity.pdbx_description
1 polymer ?
#
loop_
_entity_poly.entity_id
_entity_poly.type
_entity_poly.pdbx_seq_one_letter_code
_entity_poly.pdbx_strand_id
1 'polypeptide(L)'
;MKESSWINQNQYHNHPQPTHDPTKLIPLASSIILLLPLLLVPTIFLLHQIRKDYHAFLALGPGGTPSTPTGYLRICLLRLVTIRDPFHPPSLPRTLLPQTGLLSSTSIPYRTGPRPTVAGIAPQRQTTQKGSLAMYDILSTEIQRLVSQHPETLYEGTSCFEKHSTGVFCTGPTTAPNPHHTSSTTKERDIDISSTILTRPHQWRHRRTCNGEVCHAHPSDGSLHLTLHPADVKLVIERGWGQRHPLTRESWWWCYLRTVPTGFVMVYAPRNREELETVLEIIRAAAWWVSGEELTRGEGEKEGTREGGVGAVCRGGRMGCEL
;
A
#
# COMPACT_ATOMS: atom_id res chain seq x y z
N MET A 1 25.44 41.25 107.82
CA MET A 1 24.57 42.37 107.34
C MET A 1 24.28 42.17 105.87
N LYS A 2 23.00 42.14 105.51
CA LYS A 2 22.32 42.18 104.22
C LYS A 2 22.35 40.91 103.32
N GLU A 3 21.25 40.22 103.44
CA GLU A 3 20.66 39.34 102.50
C GLU A 3 20.41 40.03 101.18
N SER A 4 20.52 39.30 100.06
CA SER A 4 19.76 39.59 98.84
C SER A 4 19.45 38.28 98.09
N SER A 5 18.19 38.01 98.12
CA SER A 5 17.52 36.92 97.44
C SER A 5 17.55 37.05 95.91
N TRP A 6 17.87 35.98 95.17
CA TRP A 6 17.67 35.89 93.72
C TRP A 6 16.59 34.89 93.46
N ILE A 7 15.44 35.39 92.95
CA ILE A 7 14.35 34.62 92.42
C ILE A 7 14.72 34.21 90.98
N ASN A 8 14.78 32.92 90.77
CA ASN A 8 14.98 32.30 89.47
C ASN A 8 13.66 32.13 88.77
N GLN A 9 13.34 32.97 87.78
CA GLN A 9 12.18 32.81 86.92
C GLN A 9 12.52 31.91 85.73
N ASN A 10 12.17 30.63 85.79
CA ASN A 10 12.16 29.73 84.62
C ASN A 10 11.01 30.12 83.71
N GLN A 11 11.25 30.82 82.60
CA GLN A 11 10.35 31.00 81.52
C GLN A 11 10.38 29.72 80.71
N TYR A 12 9.34 28.87 80.80
CA TYR A 12 9.09 27.81 79.90
C TYR A 12 8.58 28.42 78.58
N HIS A 13 9.39 28.39 77.52
CA HIS A 13 8.95 28.63 76.14
C HIS A 13 8.12 27.44 75.69
N ASN A 14 6.82 27.60 75.72
CA ASN A 14 5.92 26.69 75.00
C ASN A 14 6.07 26.87 73.51
N HIS A 15 6.83 25.97 72.85
CA HIS A 15 6.77 25.82 71.42
C HIS A 15 5.44 25.22 71.03
N PRO A 16 4.64 25.85 70.13
CA PRO A 16 3.44 25.24 69.63
C PRO A 16 3.81 23.99 68.82
N GLN A 17 3.41 22.85 69.28
CA GLN A 17 3.46 21.59 68.51
C GLN A 17 2.60 21.77 67.27
N PRO A 18 3.06 21.38 66.04
CA PRO A 18 2.23 21.40 64.87
C PRO A 18 1.07 20.41 65.03
N THR A 19 -0.11 20.93 65.34
CA THR A 19 -1.31 20.11 65.34
C THR A 19 -1.61 19.65 63.95
N HIS A 20 -1.31 18.39 63.64
CA HIS A 20 -1.80 17.70 62.45
C HIS A 20 -3.31 17.65 62.55
N ASP A 21 -3.99 18.55 61.86
CA ASP A 21 -5.46 18.57 61.74
C ASP A 21 -5.87 17.43 60.81
N PRO A 22 -6.44 16.31 61.37
CA PRO A 22 -6.83 15.16 60.55
C PRO A 22 -7.99 15.48 59.61
N THR A 23 -8.69 16.60 59.83
CA THR A 23 -9.84 17.00 59.00
C THR A 23 -9.45 17.50 57.60
N LYS A 24 -8.16 17.93 57.43
CA LYS A 24 -7.64 18.36 56.13
C LYS A 24 -7.28 17.21 55.20
N LEU A 25 -7.10 15.98 55.68
CA LEU A 25 -6.75 14.81 54.90
C LEU A 25 -8.02 14.14 54.29
N ILE A 26 -9.19 14.33 54.87
CA ILE A 26 -10.45 13.71 54.41
C ILE A 26 -10.87 14.21 53.01
N PRO A 27 -10.87 15.51 52.66
CA PRO A 27 -11.27 15.96 51.32
C PRO A 27 -10.28 15.53 50.21
N LEU A 28 -8.97 15.41 50.56
CA LEU A 28 -7.98 14.93 49.60
C LEU A 28 -8.17 13.43 49.26
N ALA A 29 -8.41 12.60 50.29
CA ALA A 29 -8.65 11.18 50.12
C ALA A 29 -9.97 10.91 49.34
N SER A 30 -11.01 11.67 49.60
CA SER A 30 -12.27 11.57 48.86
C SER A 30 -12.13 11.99 47.41
N SER A 31 -11.36 13.04 47.12
CA SER A 31 -11.07 13.48 45.76
C SER A 31 -10.24 12.45 44.96
N ILE A 32 -9.27 11.80 45.62
CA ILE A 32 -8.45 10.75 44.97
C ILE A 32 -9.30 9.52 44.65
N ILE A 33 -10.22 9.12 45.57
CA ILE A 33 -11.11 7.98 45.35
C ILE A 33 -12.06 8.19 44.17
N LEU A 34 -12.50 9.42 43.91
CA LEU A 34 -13.33 9.77 42.77
C LEU A 34 -12.55 9.92 41.47
N LEU A 35 -11.32 10.48 41.53
CA LEU A 35 -10.47 10.68 40.35
C LEU A 35 -9.85 9.38 39.84
N LEU A 36 -9.54 8.44 40.72
CA LEU A 36 -8.91 7.17 40.37
C LEU A 36 -9.73 6.38 39.34
N PRO A 37 -11.03 6.08 39.53
CA PRO A 37 -11.84 5.38 38.53
C PRO A 37 -12.04 6.21 37.24
N LEU A 38 -12.11 7.55 37.35
CA LEU A 38 -12.25 8.44 36.19
C LEU A 38 -11.04 8.35 35.25
N LEU A 39 -9.86 8.12 35.77
CA LEU A 39 -8.64 7.91 34.96
C LEU A 39 -8.42 6.44 34.61
N LEU A 40 -8.70 5.53 35.52
CA LEU A 40 -8.42 4.10 35.35
C LEU A 40 -9.32 3.45 34.28
N VAL A 41 -10.62 3.77 34.30
CA VAL A 41 -11.59 3.17 33.34
C VAL A 41 -11.23 3.54 31.88
N PRO A 42 -11.04 4.83 31.50
CA PRO A 42 -10.66 5.17 30.14
C PRO A 42 -9.28 4.62 29.77
N THR A 43 -8.34 4.53 30.74
CA THR A 43 -7.02 3.96 30.50
C THR A 43 -7.11 2.46 30.18
N ILE A 44 -7.85 1.69 30.96
CA ILE A 44 -8.09 0.25 30.70
C ILE A 44 -8.78 0.08 29.35
N PHE A 45 -9.79 0.89 29.06
CA PHE A 45 -10.48 0.85 27.77
C PHE A 45 -9.51 1.14 26.62
N LEU A 46 -8.68 2.18 26.72
CA LEU A 46 -7.67 2.53 25.72
C LEU A 46 -6.67 1.40 25.51
N LEU A 47 -6.15 0.82 26.59
CA LEU A 47 -5.22 -0.32 26.51
C LEU A 47 -5.87 -1.53 25.85
N HIS A 48 -7.14 -1.78 26.14
CA HIS A 48 -7.91 -2.85 25.47
C HIS A 48 -8.03 -2.59 23.95
N GLN A 49 -8.36 -1.35 23.54
CA GLN A 49 -8.42 -0.98 22.12
C GLN A 49 -7.07 -1.09 21.42
N ILE A 50 -5.99 -0.62 22.05
CA ILE A 50 -4.63 -0.75 21.53
C ILE A 50 -4.27 -2.23 21.34
N ARG A 51 -4.56 -3.07 22.35
CA ARG A 51 -4.31 -4.51 22.26
C ARG A 51 -5.11 -5.16 21.13
N LYS A 52 -6.40 -4.85 21.01
CA LYS A 52 -7.25 -5.34 19.91
C LYS A 52 -6.71 -4.94 18.54
N ASP A 53 -6.33 -3.66 18.38
CA ASP A 53 -5.77 -3.14 17.13
C ASP A 53 -4.40 -3.75 16.82
N TYR A 54 -3.57 -3.96 17.83
CA TYR A 54 -2.28 -4.65 17.67
C TYR A 54 -2.47 -6.10 17.19
N HIS A 55 -3.42 -6.86 17.76
CA HIS A 55 -3.72 -8.20 17.28
C HIS A 55 -4.30 -8.19 15.85
N ALA A 56 -5.12 -7.20 15.50
CA ALA A 56 -5.61 -7.04 14.14
C ALA A 56 -4.46 -6.76 13.15
N PHE A 57 -3.49 -5.92 13.55
CA PHE A 57 -2.26 -5.72 12.76
C PHE A 57 -1.47 -7.02 12.56
N LEU A 58 -1.26 -7.81 13.61
CA LEU A 58 -0.55 -9.09 13.53
C LEU A 58 -1.28 -10.10 12.62
N ALA A 59 -2.61 -10.09 12.64
CA ALA A 59 -3.44 -10.98 11.83
C ALA A 59 -3.35 -10.72 10.31
N LEU A 60 -2.82 -9.57 9.89
CA LEU A 60 -2.56 -9.27 8.46
C LEU A 60 -1.38 -10.09 7.89
N GLY A 61 -0.59 -10.72 8.76
CA GLY A 61 0.57 -11.51 8.38
C GLY A 61 1.81 -10.67 8.04
N PRO A 62 2.85 -11.33 7.49
CA PRO A 62 4.09 -10.66 7.14
C PRO A 62 3.89 -9.66 6.00
N GLY A 63 4.76 -8.64 5.95
CA GLY A 63 4.74 -7.61 4.91
C GLY A 63 5.86 -6.60 5.08
N GLY A 64 5.75 -5.44 4.45
CA GLY A 64 6.79 -4.40 4.46
C GLY A 64 7.15 -3.83 5.83
N THR A 65 6.33 -4.08 6.86
CA THR A 65 6.59 -3.67 8.25
C THR A 65 6.68 -4.91 9.14
N PRO A 66 7.70 -5.03 10.01
CA PRO A 66 7.83 -6.16 10.91
C PRO A 66 6.62 -6.32 11.85
N SER A 67 6.20 -7.56 12.10
CA SER A 67 5.11 -7.92 13.02
C SER A 67 5.57 -7.84 14.48
N THR A 68 6.01 -6.65 14.91
CA THR A 68 6.54 -6.34 16.24
C THR A 68 5.83 -5.13 16.84
N PRO A 69 5.93 -4.87 18.17
CA PRO A 69 5.38 -3.66 18.77
C PRO A 69 5.92 -2.36 18.14
N THR A 70 7.20 -2.33 17.77
CA THR A 70 7.82 -1.18 17.09
C THR A 70 7.29 -1.01 15.67
N GLY A 71 7.06 -2.10 14.94
CA GLY A 71 6.38 -2.09 13.65
C GLY A 71 4.96 -1.56 13.76
N TYR A 72 4.22 -2.00 14.78
CA TYR A 72 2.88 -1.48 15.06
C TYR A 72 2.88 0.03 15.37
N LEU A 73 3.81 0.51 16.19
CA LEU A 73 3.96 1.95 16.45
C LEU A 73 4.20 2.73 15.14
N ARG A 74 5.06 2.20 14.25
CA ARG A 74 5.27 2.79 12.92
C ARG A 74 3.96 2.88 12.13
N ILE A 75 3.12 1.83 12.14
CA ILE A 75 1.81 1.86 11.47
C ILE A 75 0.88 2.90 12.09
N CYS A 76 0.86 3.02 13.42
CA CYS A 76 0.07 4.06 14.10
C CYS A 76 0.48 5.47 13.65
N LEU A 77 1.79 5.74 13.53
CA LEU A 77 2.28 7.02 13.01
C LEU A 77 1.92 7.22 11.52
N LEU A 78 2.05 6.19 10.69
CA LEU A 78 1.68 6.27 9.28
C LEU A 78 0.19 6.55 9.07
N ARG A 79 -0.70 6.10 9.97
CA ARG A 79 -2.14 6.41 9.93
C ARG A 79 -2.45 7.90 9.95
N LEU A 80 -1.59 8.72 10.57
CA LEU A 80 -1.76 10.17 10.64
C LEU A 80 -1.62 10.86 9.29
N VAL A 81 -0.95 10.21 8.34
CA VAL A 81 -0.60 10.77 7.03
C VAL A 81 -1.28 10.06 5.86
N THR A 82 -2.19 9.12 6.14
CA THR A 82 -2.95 8.43 5.09
C THR A 82 -3.91 9.36 4.36
N ILE A 83 -4.25 9.00 3.11
CA ILE A 83 -5.36 9.61 2.40
C ILE A 83 -6.68 9.23 3.09
N ARG A 84 -7.66 10.11 3.05
CA ARG A 84 -8.97 9.89 3.69
C ARG A 84 -9.88 8.96 2.87
N ASP A 85 -9.84 9.13 1.56
CA ASP A 85 -10.66 8.37 0.63
C ASP A 85 -9.77 7.64 -0.38
N PRO A 86 -9.64 6.30 -0.29
CA PRO A 86 -8.87 5.51 -1.23
C PRO A 86 -9.55 5.36 -2.60
N PHE A 87 -10.82 5.74 -2.73
CA PHE A 87 -11.58 5.68 -3.98
C PHE A 87 -11.59 6.99 -4.75
N HIS A 88 -11.05 8.07 -4.17
CA HIS A 88 -10.84 9.31 -4.89
C HIS A 88 -9.63 9.17 -5.83
N PRO A 89 -9.82 9.32 -7.16
CA PRO A 89 -8.71 9.19 -8.12
C PRO A 89 -7.60 10.22 -7.86
N PRO A 90 -6.34 9.90 -8.20
CA PRO A 90 -5.26 10.88 -8.13
C PRO A 90 -5.48 11.99 -9.15
N SER A 91 -4.94 13.16 -8.86
CA SER A 91 -4.92 14.27 -9.81
C SER A 91 -4.02 13.94 -11.00
N LEU A 92 -4.43 14.39 -12.20
CA LEU A 92 -3.64 14.30 -13.42
C LEU A 92 -3.04 15.68 -13.72
N PRO A 93 -1.76 15.94 -13.41
CA PRO A 93 -1.11 17.20 -13.68
C PRO A 93 -1.04 17.47 -15.19
N ARG A 94 -1.31 18.71 -15.62
CA ARG A 94 -1.20 19.10 -17.04
C ARG A 94 0.20 18.91 -17.62
N THR A 95 1.21 18.92 -16.76
CA THR A 95 2.62 18.70 -17.14
C THR A 95 3.01 17.22 -17.26
N LEU A 96 2.12 16.30 -16.87
CA LEU A 96 2.38 14.88 -17.00
C LEU A 96 2.15 14.43 -18.44
N LEU A 97 3.12 13.78 -19.04
CA LEU A 97 3.00 13.20 -20.38
C LEU A 97 3.23 11.69 -20.32
N PRO A 98 2.44 10.93 -21.07
CA PRO A 98 1.22 11.33 -21.80
C PRO A 98 0.06 11.72 -20.85
N GLN A 99 -0.97 12.38 -21.38
CA GLN A 99 -2.18 12.75 -20.61
C GLN A 99 -3.18 11.59 -20.51
N THR A 100 -3.02 10.55 -21.31
CA THR A 100 -3.86 9.35 -21.33
C THR A 100 -3.08 8.16 -20.78
N GLY A 101 -3.76 7.25 -20.07
CA GLY A 101 -3.22 5.94 -19.70
C GLY A 101 -3.29 4.95 -20.86
N LEU A 102 -2.86 3.73 -20.60
CA LEU A 102 -2.94 2.63 -21.56
C LEU A 102 -4.32 1.96 -21.57
N LEU A 103 -4.99 1.93 -20.40
CA LEU A 103 -6.30 1.28 -20.27
C LEU A 103 -7.41 2.12 -20.92
N SER A 104 -8.34 1.42 -21.56
CA SER A 104 -9.55 2.02 -22.13
C SER A 104 -10.81 1.54 -21.41
N SER A 105 -11.90 2.30 -21.53
CA SER A 105 -13.20 1.89 -20.98
C SER A 105 -13.78 0.64 -21.64
N THR A 106 -13.30 0.27 -22.82
CA THR A 106 -13.67 -0.94 -23.55
C THR A 106 -12.85 -2.16 -23.15
N SER A 107 -11.59 -1.95 -22.70
CA SER A 107 -10.71 -3.05 -22.27
C SER A 107 -10.94 -3.48 -20.83
N ILE A 108 -11.46 -2.59 -19.98
CA ILE A 108 -11.69 -2.87 -18.56
C ILE A 108 -13.20 -2.87 -18.26
N PRO A 109 -13.85 -4.03 -18.12
CA PRO A 109 -15.25 -4.12 -17.74
C PRO A 109 -15.48 -3.68 -16.30
N TYR A 110 -16.72 -3.45 -15.89
CA TYR A 110 -17.06 -3.27 -14.49
C TYR A 110 -16.88 -4.59 -13.73
N ARG A 111 -16.17 -4.56 -12.61
CA ARG A 111 -16.08 -5.71 -11.72
C ARG A 111 -17.44 -5.98 -11.08
N THR A 112 -17.92 -7.20 -11.19
CA THR A 112 -19.22 -7.61 -10.66
C THR A 112 -19.21 -7.73 -9.14
N GLY A 113 -20.32 -7.33 -8.51
CA GLY A 113 -20.52 -7.42 -7.05
C GLY A 113 -19.89 -6.28 -6.25
N PRO A 114 -19.99 -6.35 -4.92
CA PRO A 114 -19.46 -5.32 -4.04
C PRO A 114 -17.92 -5.31 -4.03
N ARG A 115 -17.34 -4.17 -3.68
CA ARG A 115 -15.89 -4.07 -3.49
C ARG A 115 -15.46 -4.90 -2.27
N PRO A 116 -14.30 -5.57 -2.31
CA PRO A 116 -13.74 -6.23 -1.15
C PRO A 116 -13.42 -5.26 -0.03
N THR A 117 -13.47 -5.73 1.21
CA THR A 117 -12.92 -5.01 2.35
C THR A 117 -11.40 -5.15 2.35
N VAL A 118 -10.71 -4.04 2.56
CA VAL A 118 -9.25 -3.97 2.66
C VAL A 118 -8.86 -3.41 4.02
N ALA A 119 -7.83 -3.97 4.62
CA ALA A 119 -7.32 -3.55 5.93
C ALA A 119 -5.81 -3.33 5.90
N GLY A 120 -5.32 -2.53 6.84
CA GLY A 120 -3.90 -2.26 7.04
C GLY A 120 -3.33 -1.20 6.10
N ILE A 121 -2.03 -0.98 6.27
CA ILE A 121 -1.24 -0.02 5.48
C ILE A 121 0.02 -0.70 4.94
N ALA A 122 0.81 -1.30 5.82
CA ALA A 122 1.99 -2.07 5.48
C ALA A 122 2.19 -3.18 6.55
N PRO A 123 1.59 -4.36 6.32
CA PRO A 123 0.93 -4.77 5.09
C PRO A 123 -0.47 -4.18 4.89
N GLN A 124 -0.86 -4.02 3.63
CA GLN A 124 -2.24 -3.80 3.21
C GLN A 124 -2.78 -5.11 2.63
N ARG A 125 -3.95 -5.57 3.07
CA ARG A 125 -4.50 -6.89 2.71
C ARG A 125 -5.98 -6.81 2.38
N GLN A 126 -6.38 -7.56 1.37
CA GLN A 126 -7.79 -7.84 1.10
C GLN A 126 -8.29 -8.86 2.13
N THR A 127 -9.36 -8.52 2.86
CA THR A 127 -9.87 -9.33 3.97
C THR A 127 -11.12 -10.15 3.59
N THR A 128 -11.88 -9.68 2.61
CA THR A 128 -13.05 -10.40 2.05
C THR A 128 -12.84 -10.68 0.56
N GLN A 129 -13.55 -11.65 0.00
CA GLN A 129 -13.44 -12.06 -1.41
C GLN A 129 -11.99 -12.33 -1.83
N LYS A 130 -11.21 -12.93 -0.95
CA LYS A 130 -9.83 -13.33 -1.24
C LYS A 130 -9.78 -14.30 -2.42
N GLY A 131 -8.72 -14.23 -3.21
CA GLY A 131 -8.44 -15.25 -4.21
C GLY A 131 -8.24 -16.62 -3.55
N SER A 132 -8.67 -17.69 -4.19
CA SER A 132 -8.30 -19.03 -3.76
C SER A 132 -6.80 -19.26 -3.99
N LEU A 133 -6.20 -20.21 -3.26
CA LEU A 133 -4.80 -20.56 -3.48
C LEU A 133 -4.56 -21.01 -4.94
N ALA A 134 -5.46 -21.81 -5.51
CA ALA A 134 -5.37 -22.20 -6.91
C ALA A 134 -5.42 -21.00 -7.87
N MET A 135 -6.23 -19.98 -7.58
CA MET A 135 -6.27 -18.78 -8.41
C MET A 135 -5.01 -17.94 -8.25
N TYR A 136 -4.43 -17.89 -7.06
CA TYR A 136 -3.13 -17.24 -6.83
C TYR A 136 -2.01 -17.94 -7.60
N ASP A 137 -1.99 -19.28 -7.61
CA ASP A 137 -0.99 -20.06 -8.36
C ASP A 137 -1.12 -19.81 -9.88
N ILE A 138 -2.34 -19.73 -10.40
CA ILE A 138 -2.59 -19.39 -11.81
C ILE A 138 -2.11 -17.95 -12.07
N LEU A 139 -2.47 -16.97 -11.23
CA LEU A 139 -2.02 -15.58 -11.36
C LEU A 139 -0.49 -15.49 -11.37
N SER A 140 0.18 -16.17 -10.43
CA SER A 140 1.64 -16.20 -10.36
C SER A 140 2.26 -16.78 -11.62
N THR A 141 1.69 -17.89 -12.14
CA THR A 141 2.15 -18.52 -13.38
C THR A 141 1.99 -17.58 -14.57
N GLU A 142 0.86 -16.88 -14.68
CA GLU A 142 0.64 -15.92 -15.77
C GLU A 142 1.56 -14.70 -15.68
N ILE A 143 1.86 -14.23 -14.46
CA ILE A 143 2.86 -13.17 -14.26
C ILE A 143 4.25 -13.64 -14.70
N GLN A 144 4.67 -14.85 -14.30
CA GLN A 144 5.95 -15.44 -14.72
C GLN A 144 6.02 -15.62 -16.25
N ARG A 145 4.90 -16.05 -16.87
CA ARG A 145 4.80 -16.16 -18.32
C ARG A 145 4.97 -14.79 -18.99
N LEU A 146 4.32 -13.75 -18.48
CA LEU A 146 4.46 -12.38 -18.97
C LEU A 146 5.92 -11.91 -18.91
N VAL A 147 6.62 -12.16 -17.80
CA VAL A 147 8.03 -11.82 -17.64
C VAL A 147 8.91 -12.60 -18.64
N SER A 148 8.66 -13.91 -18.79
CA SER A 148 9.43 -14.76 -19.71
C SER A 148 9.22 -14.40 -21.19
N GLN A 149 8.09 -13.82 -21.54
CA GLN A 149 7.80 -13.32 -22.90
C GLN A 149 8.48 -11.98 -23.21
N HIS A 150 8.87 -11.22 -22.16
CA HIS A 150 9.46 -9.88 -22.31
C HIS A 150 10.76 -9.73 -21.49
N PRO A 151 11.77 -10.62 -21.69
CA PRO A 151 12.97 -10.67 -20.85
C PRO A 151 13.85 -9.41 -20.98
N GLU A 152 13.74 -8.69 -22.08
CA GLU A 152 14.47 -7.44 -22.30
C GLU A 152 13.88 -6.27 -21.48
N THR A 153 12.59 -6.37 -21.13
CA THR A 153 11.85 -5.31 -20.46
C THR A 153 11.56 -5.62 -19.00
N LEU A 154 11.36 -6.89 -18.65
CA LEU A 154 10.91 -7.34 -17.33
C LEU A 154 11.86 -8.38 -16.73
N TYR A 155 11.97 -8.37 -15.40
CA TYR A 155 12.60 -9.43 -14.63
C TYR A 155 11.92 -9.62 -13.28
N GLU A 156 12.09 -10.78 -12.65
CA GLU A 156 11.61 -11.05 -11.30
C GLU A 156 12.69 -10.78 -10.24
N GLY A 157 12.26 -10.32 -9.08
CA GLY A 157 13.13 -10.07 -7.93
C GLY A 157 12.33 -10.05 -6.63
N THR A 158 12.99 -9.84 -5.51
CA THR A 158 12.29 -9.64 -4.24
C THR A 158 11.61 -8.28 -4.21
N SER A 159 10.30 -8.24 -3.92
CA SER A 159 9.55 -6.99 -3.85
C SER A 159 10.17 -6.01 -2.83
N CYS A 160 10.34 -4.76 -3.25
CA CYS A 160 10.80 -3.67 -2.39
C CYS A 160 9.82 -3.39 -1.24
N PHE A 161 8.52 -3.49 -1.53
CA PHE A 161 7.46 -3.09 -0.60
C PHE A 161 7.05 -4.23 0.31
N GLU A 162 6.85 -5.41 -0.26
CA GLU A 162 6.36 -6.57 0.48
C GLU A 162 7.48 -7.35 1.19
N LYS A 163 8.67 -7.46 0.59
CA LYS A 163 9.86 -8.17 1.09
C LYS A 163 9.71 -9.69 1.25
N HIS A 164 8.50 -10.21 1.18
CA HIS A 164 8.16 -11.63 1.39
C HIS A 164 7.51 -12.27 0.16
N SER A 165 7.41 -11.52 -0.94
CA SER A 165 6.87 -12.00 -2.21
C SER A 165 7.79 -11.64 -3.37
N THR A 166 7.62 -12.33 -4.50
CA THR A 166 8.25 -11.98 -5.76
C THR A 166 7.59 -10.72 -6.32
N GLY A 167 8.41 -9.75 -6.74
CA GLY A 167 8.01 -8.58 -7.48
C GLY A 167 8.48 -8.66 -8.93
N VAL A 168 7.75 -7.99 -9.82
CA VAL A 168 8.14 -7.78 -11.22
C VAL A 168 8.75 -6.40 -11.34
N PHE A 169 9.89 -6.32 -12.01
CA PHE A 169 10.67 -5.09 -12.18
C PHE A 169 10.92 -4.85 -13.66
N CYS A 170 11.03 -3.57 -14.03
CA CYS A 170 11.54 -3.20 -15.35
C CYS A 170 13.06 -3.21 -15.36
N THR A 171 13.65 -3.78 -16.41
CA THR A 171 15.05 -3.59 -16.75
C THR A 171 15.28 -2.10 -17.06
N GLY A 172 16.14 -1.46 -16.26
CA GLY A 172 16.53 -0.07 -16.53
C GLY A 172 17.25 0.04 -17.88
N PRO A 173 17.34 1.24 -18.48
CA PRO A 173 18.21 1.42 -19.62
C PRO A 173 19.62 0.97 -19.23
N THR A 174 20.17 0.05 -19.99
CA THR A 174 21.49 -0.56 -19.80
C THR A 174 22.58 0.51 -19.93
N THR A 175 22.80 1.28 -18.86
CA THR A 175 23.93 2.23 -18.73
C THR A 175 24.81 1.91 -17.54
N ALA A 176 24.72 0.68 -17.00
CA ALA A 176 25.73 0.16 -16.08
C ALA A 176 26.66 -0.76 -16.88
N PRO A 177 27.96 -0.51 -16.92
CA PRO A 177 28.91 -1.48 -17.48
C PRO A 177 28.86 -2.72 -16.61
N ASN A 178 28.63 -3.86 -17.25
CA ASN A 178 28.72 -5.19 -16.63
C ASN A 178 30.09 -5.30 -15.92
N PRO A 179 30.18 -5.53 -14.60
CA PRO A 179 31.47 -5.51 -13.90
C PRO A 179 32.43 -6.63 -14.28
N HIS A 180 32.10 -7.48 -15.27
CA HIS A 180 32.92 -8.60 -15.72
C HIS A 180 33.58 -8.44 -17.13
N HIS A 181 33.55 -7.25 -17.73
CA HIS A 181 34.38 -7.02 -18.90
C HIS A 181 35.43 -5.92 -18.60
N THR A 182 36.59 -6.36 -18.15
CA THR A 182 37.83 -5.60 -18.21
C THR A 182 38.22 -5.41 -19.67
N SER A 183 38.32 -4.21 -20.17
CA SER A 183 39.43 -3.68 -20.94
C SER A 183 39.08 -2.42 -21.74
N SER A 184 40.01 -1.48 -21.61
CA SER A 184 40.43 -0.39 -22.53
C SER A 184 39.64 0.91 -22.56
N THR A 185 40.31 1.88 -21.93
CA THR A 185 40.52 3.28 -22.34
C THR A 185 39.66 3.83 -23.47
N THR A 186 38.76 4.75 -23.14
CA THR A 186 38.44 5.88 -24.01
C THR A 186 38.01 7.11 -23.20
N LYS A 187 38.59 8.23 -23.59
CA LYS A 187 38.49 9.59 -23.07
C LYS A 187 37.08 10.02 -22.64
N GLU A 188 37.03 10.67 -21.46
CA GLU A 188 35.96 11.59 -21.10
C GLU A 188 35.59 12.50 -22.28
N ARG A 189 34.36 12.38 -22.73
CA ARG A 189 33.69 13.40 -23.51
C ARG A 189 32.66 14.06 -22.59
N ASP A 190 32.80 15.36 -22.45
CA ASP A 190 31.80 16.23 -21.79
C ASP A 190 30.41 15.93 -22.38
N ILE A 191 29.59 15.27 -21.60
CA ILE A 191 28.17 15.02 -21.91
C ILE A 191 27.45 16.29 -21.52
N ASP A 192 27.03 17.08 -22.50
CA ASP A 192 26.13 18.20 -22.30
C ASP A 192 24.83 17.73 -21.63
N ILE A 193 24.75 18.00 -20.31
CA ILE A 193 23.64 17.61 -19.43
C ILE A 193 22.30 18.24 -19.87
N SER A 194 22.39 19.37 -20.59
CA SER A 194 21.21 20.15 -20.99
C SER A 194 20.40 19.48 -22.11
N SER A 195 21.07 18.86 -23.09
CA SER A 195 20.41 18.19 -24.22
C SER A 195 19.88 16.80 -23.89
N THR A 196 20.48 16.13 -22.89
CA THR A 196 20.09 14.76 -22.46
C THR A 196 18.80 14.73 -21.66
N ILE A 197 18.44 15.85 -21.03
CA ILE A 197 17.21 15.95 -20.18
C ILE A 197 15.93 15.96 -21.03
N LEU A 198 15.98 16.49 -22.26
CA LEU A 198 14.80 16.64 -23.12
C LEU A 198 14.48 15.41 -23.98
N THR A 199 15.44 14.49 -24.19
CA THR A 199 15.28 13.40 -25.14
C THR A 199 14.98 12.01 -24.56
N ARG A 200 14.87 11.85 -23.23
CA ARG A 200 14.59 10.55 -22.61
C ARG A 200 13.44 10.60 -21.63
N PRO A 201 12.17 10.44 -22.08
CA PRO A 201 11.00 10.35 -21.20
C PRO A 201 11.09 9.18 -20.19
N HIS A 202 11.87 8.13 -20.51
CA HIS A 202 12.00 6.89 -19.75
C HIS A 202 12.72 7.02 -18.39
N GLN A 203 13.76 7.84 -18.28
CA GLN A 203 14.52 7.98 -17.03
C GLN A 203 13.69 8.54 -15.85
N TRP A 204 12.63 9.32 -16.16
CA TRP A 204 11.77 9.90 -15.14
C TRP A 204 10.83 8.88 -14.49
N ARG A 205 10.47 7.82 -15.21
CA ARG A 205 9.50 6.81 -14.78
C ARG A 205 10.12 5.85 -13.77
N HIS A 206 11.34 5.39 -14.01
CA HIS A 206 12.09 4.53 -13.10
C HIS A 206 12.32 5.15 -11.70
N ARG A 207 12.50 6.46 -11.63
CA ARG A 207 12.70 7.19 -10.37
C ARG A 207 11.43 7.35 -9.55
N ARG A 208 10.26 7.03 -10.11
CA ARG A 208 8.96 7.16 -9.42
C ARG A 208 8.47 5.88 -8.77
N THR A 209 9.17 4.79 -8.97
CA THR A 209 8.89 3.49 -8.35
C THR A 209 10.08 3.04 -7.53
N CYS A 210 9.88 2.06 -6.63
CA CYS A 210 11.00 1.47 -5.91
C CYS A 210 11.79 0.57 -6.88
N ASN A 211 12.97 1.02 -7.32
CA ASN A 211 13.87 0.29 -8.24
C ASN A 211 13.22 -0.21 -9.53
N GLY A 212 12.16 0.46 -10.01
CA GLY A 212 11.43 0.00 -11.20
C GLY A 212 10.43 -1.12 -10.94
N GLU A 213 10.03 -1.36 -9.70
CA GLU A 213 9.00 -2.35 -9.38
C GLU A 213 7.67 -2.00 -10.05
N VAL A 214 7.16 -2.91 -10.87
CA VAL A 214 5.89 -2.82 -11.60
C VAL A 214 4.75 -3.26 -10.71
N CYS A 215 4.87 -4.49 -10.19
CA CYS A 215 3.85 -5.11 -9.34
C CYS A 215 4.43 -6.20 -8.44
N HIS A 216 3.66 -6.56 -7.41
CA HIS A 216 3.81 -7.79 -6.64
C HIS A 216 2.45 -8.31 -6.19
N ALA A 217 2.30 -9.62 -6.14
CA ALA A 217 1.09 -10.29 -5.68
C ALA A 217 1.26 -10.80 -4.24
N HIS A 218 0.17 -10.83 -3.48
CA HIS A 218 0.16 -11.30 -2.10
C HIS A 218 -0.29 -12.76 -2.02
N PRO A 219 0.56 -13.68 -1.56
CA PRO A 219 0.18 -15.10 -1.41
C PRO A 219 -0.97 -15.32 -0.43
N SER A 220 -1.16 -14.39 0.52
CA SER A 220 -2.15 -14.52 1.59
C SER A 220 -3.60 -14.27 1.16
N ASP A 221 -3.81 -13.49 0.08
CA ASP A 221 -5.14 -13.07 -0.32
C ASP A 221 -5.34 -12.94 -1.84
N GLY A 222 -4.28 -13.10 -2.64
CA GLY A 222 -4.31 -13.03 -4.10
C GLY A 222 -4.43 -11.62 -4.68
N SER A 223 -4.51 -10.57 -3.85
CA SER A 223 -4.49 -9.19 -4.32
C SER A 223 -3.07 -8.77 -4.72
N LEU A 224 -2.96 -7.65 -5.46
CA LEU A 224 -1.70 -7.14 -5.95
C LEU A 224 -1.53 -5.67 -5.58
N HIS A 225 -0.26 -5.26 -5.41
CA HIS A 225 0.10 -3.86 -5.55
C HIS A 225 0.83 -3.61 -6.86
N LEU A 226 0.55 -2.47 -7.48
CA LEU A 226 1.22 -2.05 -8.70
C LEU A 226 1.16 -0.53 -8.87
N THR A 227 2.01 -0.01 -9.75
CA THR A 227 2.09 1.43 -10.03
C THR A 227 1.53 1.73 -11.41
N LEU A 228 0.47 2.54 -11.47
CA LEU A 228 -0.23 2.91 -12.70
C LEU A 228 -0.07 4.40 -13.04
N HIS A 229 -0.31 4.72 -14.30
CA HIS A 229 -0.58 6.09 -14.73
C HIS A 229 -1.84 6.64 -14.03
N PRO A 230 -1.90 7.92 -13.62
CA PRO A 230 -3.06 8.48 -12.92
C PRO A 230 -4.41 8.28 -13.63
N ALA A 231 -4.43 8.34 -14.97
CA ALA A 231 -5.66 8.09 -15.75
C ALA A 231 -6.10 6.62 -15.64
N ASP A 232 -5.16 5.67 -15.62
CA ASP A 232 -5.46 4.24 -15.45
C ASP A 232 -5.89 3.94 -14.00
N VAL A 233 -5.27 4.60 -12.99
CA VAL A 233 -5.74 4.52 -11.61
C VAL A 233 -7.21 4.94 -11.49
N LYS A 234 -7.58 6.04 -12.15
CA LYS A 234 -8.97 6.51 -12.19
C LYS A 234 -9.89 5.44 -12.75
N LEU A 235 -9.56 4.86 -13.91
CA LEU A 235 -10.38 3.83 -14.55
C LEU A 235 -10.51 2.57 -13.70
N VAL A 236 -9.40 2.08 -13.11
CA VAL A 236 -9.37 0.91 -12.22
C VAL A 236 -10.28 1.12 -11.01
N ILE A 237 -10.26 2.31 -10.41
CA ILE A 237 -11.12 2.66 -9.27
C ILE A 237 -12.59 2.73 -9.73
N GLU A 238 -12.90 3.48 -10.78
CA GLU A 238 -14.26 3.67 -11.27
C GLU A 238 -14.92 2.37 -11.67
N ARG A 239 -14.14 1.45 -12.26
CA ARG A 239 -14.59 0.11 -12.67
C ARG A 239 -14.64 -0.93 -11.53
N GLY A 240 -14.22 -0.56 -10.31
CA GLY A 240 -14.32 -1.41 -9.13
C GLY A 240 -13.22 -2.44 -8.97
N TRP A 241 -12.10 -2.32 -9.70
CA TRP A 241 -11.00 -3.28 -9.69
C TRP A 241 -9.96 -3.03 -8.61
N GLY A 242 -9.96 -1.86 -7.99
CA GLY A 242 -8.94 -1.55 -7.01
C GLY A 242 -9.24 -0.29 -6.21
N GLN A 243 -8.28 0.09 -5.40
CA GLN A 243 -8.27 1.30 -4.60
C GLN A 243 -6.85 1.82 -4.42
N ARG A 244 -6.68 3.10 -4.13
CA ARG A 244 -5.37 3.69 -3.86
C ARG A 244 -4.79 3.12 -2.56
N HIS A 245 -3.47 2.96 -2.56
CA HIS A 245 -2.77 2.67 -1.32
C HIS A 245 -2.88 3.86 -0.35
N PRO A 246 -3.07 3.63 0.97
CA PRO A 246 -3.27 4.71 1.94
C PRO A 246 -2.17 5.78 1.98
N LEU A 247 -0.94 5.45 1.61
CA LEU A 247 0.20 6.37 1.62
C LEU A 247 0.43 7.13 0.31
N THR A 248 -0.49 7.09 -0.66
CA THR A 248 -0.38 7.78 -1.97
C THR A 248 -0.80 9.25 -1.91
N ARG A 249 -0.41 9.96 -0.86
CA ARG A 249 -0.73 11.37 -0.67
C ARG A 249 -0.05 12.26 -1.70
N GLU A 250 -0.72 13.32 -2.17
CA GLU A 250 -0.25 14.24 -3.21
C GLU A 250 0.20 15.61 -2.67
N SER A 251 0.24 15.79 -1.33
CA SER A 251 0.66 17.07 -0.72
C SER A 251 2.12 17.39 -1.09
N TRP A 252 2.41 18.68 -1.31
CA TRP A 252 3.75 19.14 -1.68
C TRP A 252 4.86 18.73 -0.70
N TRP A 253 4.57 18.74 0.61
CA TRP A 253 5.54 18.34 1.65
C TRP A 253 5.72 16.82 1.73
N TRP A 254 4.74 16.01 1.24
CA TRP A 254 4.81 14.56 1.26
C TRP A 254 5.86 14.02 0.29
N CYS A 255 6.25 14.80 -0.73
CA CYS A 255 7.29 14.37 -1.68
C CYS A 255 8.64 14.08 -1.02
N TYR A 256 8.94 14.70 0.12
CA TYR A 256 10.16 14.46 0.91
C TYR A 256 10.10 13.20 1.77
N LEU A 257 8.90 12.76 2.14
CA LEU A 257 8.65 11.60 3.00
C LEU A 257 8.01 10.43 2.25
N ARG A 258 7.84 10.58 0.95
CA ARG A 258 7.11 9.60 0.13
C ARG A 258 7.77 8.23 0.19
N THR A 259 7.01 7.25 0.67
CA THR A 259 7.42 5.86 0.78
C THR A 259 6.86 4.99 -0.34
N VAL A 260 5.81 5.47 -1.05
CA VAL A 260 5.17 4.78 -2.18
C VAL A 260 4.88 5.77 -3.31
N PRO A 261 4.85 5.33 -4.58
CA PRO A 261 4.49 6.16 -5.73
C PRO A 261 3.06 6.71 -5.64
N THR A 262 2.76 7.86 -6.28
CA THR A 262 1.39 8.43 -6.30
C THR A 262 0.39 7.54 -7.02
N GLY A 263 0.83 6.81 -8.04
CA GLY A 263 0.02 5.84 -8.78
C GLY A 263 -0.03 4.44 -8.16
N PHE A 264 0.43 4.27 -6.91
CA PHE A 264 0.46 2.97 -6.25
C PHE A 264 -0.93 2.56 -5.78
N VAL A 265 -1.43 1.46 -6.30
CA VAL A 265 -2.78 0.95 -6.05
C VAL A 265 -2.75 -0.50 -5.61
N MET A 266 -3.76 -0.89 -4.83
CA MET A 266 -4.12 -2.28 -4.63
C MET A 266 -5.16 -2.66 -5.67
N VAL A 267 -4.88 -3.68 -6.46
CA VAL A 267 -5.83 -4.36 -7.35
C VAL A 267 -6.34 -5.60 -6.63
N TYR A 268 -7.65 -5.78 -6.68
CA TYR A 268 -8.31 -6.88 -5.98
C TYR A 268 -8.00 -8.23 -6.63
N ALA A 269 -7.95 -9.26 -5.79
CA ALA A 269 -7.73 -10.63 -6.22
C ALA A 269 -8.74 -11.06 -7.28
N PRO A 270 -8.31 -11.68 -8.39
CA PRO A 270 -9.23 -12.27 -9.35
C PRO A 270 -9.91 -13.50 -8.71
N ARG A 271 -11.22 -13.67 -8.98
CA ARG A 271 -12.03 -14.77 -8.46
C ARG A 271 -12.19 -15.92 -9.47
N ASN A 272 -11.98 -15.60 -10.74
CA ASN A 272 -12.12 -16.53 -11.87
C ASN A 272 -11.18 -16.11 -13.02
N ARG A 273 -11.18 -16.87 -14.10
CA ARG A 273 -10.33 -16.64 -15.27
C ARG A 273 -10.62 -15.34 -16.01
N GLU A 274 -11.87 -14.92 -16.10
CA GLU A 274 -12.26 -13.66 -16.76
C GLU A 274 -11.73 -12.45 -15.99
N GLU A 275 -11.81 -12.49 -14.65
CA GLU A 275 -11.22 -11.46 -13.80
C GLU A 275 -9.69 -11.47 -13.87
N LEU A 276 -9.08 -12.65 -14.00
CA LEU A 276 -7.64 -12.79 -14.17
C LEU A 276 -7.16 -12.09 -15.46
N GLU A 277 -7.87 -12.28 -16.58
CA GLU A 277 -7.55 -11.60 -17.84
C GLU A 277 -7.57 -10.08 -17.67
N THR A 278 -8.59 -9.55 -16.99
CA THR A 278 -8.66 -8.11 -16.68
C THR A 278 -7.50 -7.67 -15.78
N VAL A 279 -7.13 -8.46 -14.77
CA VAL A 279 -6.00 -8.16 -13.88
C VAL A 279 -4.69 -8.15 -14.66
N LEU A 280 -4.50 -9.07 -15.61
CA LEU A 280 -3.31 -9.10 -16.48
C LEU A 280 -3.23 -7.86 -17.40
N GLU A 281 -4.36 -7.36 -17.92
CA GLU A 281 -4.39 -6.08 -18.64
C GLU A 281 -3.94 -4.91 -17.75
N ILE A 282 -4.39 -4.89 -16.50
CA ILE A 282 -3.96 -3.87 -15.53
C ILE A 282 -2.46 -3.98 -15.24
N ILE A 283 -1.90 -5.20 -15.16
CA ILE A 283 -0.47 -5.43 -14.98
C ILE A 283 0.31 -4.95 -16.22
N ARG A 284 -0.17 -5.20 -17.45
CA ARG A 284 0.45 -4.68 -18.68
C ARG A 284 0.47 -3.15 -18.69
N ALA A 285 -0.60 -2.50 -18.25
CA ALA A 285 -0.64 -1.06 -18.13
C ALA A 285 0.36 -0.53 -17.08
N ALA A 286 0.55 -1.23 -15.99
CA ALA A 286 1.58 -0.91 -15.01
C ALA A 286 3.00 -1.07 -15.59
N ALA A 287 3.24 -2.17 -16.30
CA ALA A 287 4.51 -2.40 -16.98
C ALA A 287 4.82 -1.29 -17.99
N TRP A 288 3.83 -0.94 -18.85
CA TRP A 288 3.97 0.20 -19.76
C TRP A 288 4.27 1.51 -19.02
N TRP A 289 3.58 1.78 -17.93
CA TRP A 289 3.79 3.02 -17.17
C TRP A 289 5.18 3.10 -16.57
N VAL A 290 5.72 1.99 -16.08
CA VAL A 290 7.03 1.93 -15.42
C VAL A 290 8.18 1.80 -16.45
N SER A 291 8.06 0.94 -17.45
CA SER A 291 9.08 0.75 -18.48
C SER A 291 9.04 1.81 -19.59
N GLY A 292 7.85 2.24 -19.96
CA GLY A 292 7.56 3.07 -21.12
C GLY A 292 7.34 2.27 -22.40
N GLU A 293 7.40 0.96 -22.32
CA GLU A 293 7.22 0.04 -23.45
C GLU A 293 5.89 -0.68 -23.33
N GLU A 294 5.12 -0.70 -24.41
CA GLU A 294 3.88 -1.46 -24.48
C GLU A 294 4.19 -2.94 -24.72
N LEU A 295 3.77 -3.77 -23.76
CA LEU A 295 3.96 -5.22 -23.88
C LEU A 295 2.94 -5.80 -24.87
N THR A 296 3.44 -6.51 -25.88
CA THR A 296 2.59 -7.20 -26.84
C THR A 296 1.90 -8.39 -26.20
N ARG A 297 0.64 -8.67 -26.63
CA ARG A 297 -0.02 -9.93 -26.28
C ARG A 297 0.64 -11.08 -27.05
N GLY A 298 1.00 -12.14 -26.36
CA GLY A 298 1.51 -13.36 -27.02
C GLY A 298 0.47 -13.94 -27.99
N GLU A 299 0.93 -14.53 -29.11
CA GLU A 299 0.04 -15.08 -30.13
C GLU A 299 -0.97 -16.13 -29.60
N GLY A 300 -0.66 -16.84 -28.51
CA GLY A 300 -1.56 -17.80 -27.86
C GLY A 300 -2.75 -17.19 -27.10
N GLU A 301 -2.74 -15.87 -26.80
CA GLU A 301 -3.85 -15.20 -26.11
C GLU A 301 -4.99 -14.76 -27.05
N LYS A 302 -4.75 -14.75 -28.36
CA LYS A 302 -5.77 -14.36 -29.36
C LYS A 302 -6.79 -15.46 -29.64
N GLU A 303 -6.50 -16.69 -29.32
CA GLU A 303 -7.34 -17.85 -29.68
C GLU A 303 -8.45 -18.13 -28.64
N GLY A 304 -8.27 -17.76 -27.39
CA GLY A 304 -9.26 -17.96 -26.31
C GLY A 304 -10.52 -17.09 -26.40
N THR A 305 -10.52 -16.02 -27.21
CA THR A 305 -11.64 -15.07 -27.31
C THR A 305 -12.60 -15.36 -28.47
N ARG A 306 -12.34 -16.37 -29.29
CA ARG A 306 -13.15 -16.69 -30.48
C ARG A 306 -14.04 -17.93 -30.36
N GLU A 307 -13.95 -18.74 -29.34
CA GLU A 307 -14.75 -19.98 -29.22
C GLU A 307 -16.00 -19.86 -28.32
N GLY A 308 -16.62 -18.68 -28.22
CA GLY A 308 -17.90 -18.45 -27.53
C GLY A 308 -19.09 -18.15 -28.45
N GLY A 309 -18.92 -18.21 -29.77
CA GLY A 309 -19.94 -17.89 -30.75
C GLY A 309 -20.39 -19.10 -31.56
N VAL A 310 -20.95 -20.13 -30.92
CA VAL A 310 -21.68 -21.19 -31.68
C VAL A 310 -23.00 -20.58 -32.10
N GLY A 311 -23.02 -20.04 -33.32
CA GLY A 311 -24.24 -19.70 -34.04
C GLY A 311 -25.06 -20.95 -34.29
N ALA A 312 -26.12 -21.12 -33.53
CA ALA A 312 -27.18 -22.10 -33.89
C ALA A 312 -27.83 -21.64 -35.20
N VAL A 313 -27.37 -22.19 -36.29
CA VAL A 313 -28.08 -22.11 -37.58
C VAL A 313 -29.29 -23.03 -37.49
N CYS A 314 -30.46 -22.48 -37.21
CA CYS A 314 -31.73 -23.14 -37.41
C CYS A 314 -31.94 -23.31 -38.93
N ARG A 315 -31.63 -24.50 -39.46
CA ARG A 315 -32.13 -24.96 -40.78
C ARG A 315 -33.62 -25.26 -40.64
N GLY A 316 -34.42 -24.42 -41.27
CA GLY A 316 -35.85 -24.70 -41.48
C GLY A 316 -36.05 -25.95 -42.33
N GLY A 317 -36.63 -26.99 -41.74
CA GLY A 317 -37.20 -28.15 -42.40
C GLY A 317 -38.70 -28.04 -42.29
N ARG A 318 -39.39 -27.78 -43.46
CA ARG A 318 -40.83 -27.97 -43.63
C ARG A 318 -41.14 -29.44 -43.45
N MET A 319 -42.09 -29.74 -42.59
CA MET A 319 -42.88 -30.97 -42.74
C MET A 319 -44.35 -30.66 -42.47
N GLY A 320 -45.16 -31.12 -43.43
CA GLY A 320 -46.57 -30.81 -43.64
C GLY A 320 -47.49 -31.39 -42.58
N CYS A 321 -48.64 -30.76 -42.49
CA CYS A 321 -49.86 -31.28 -41.91
C CYS A 321 -50.42 -32.41 -42.86
N GLU A 322 -50.76 -33.50 -42.25
CA GLU A 322 -51.97 -34.31 -42.74
C GLU A 322 -52.49 -35.14 -41.57
N LEU A 323 -53.79 -34.91 -41.31
CA LEU A 323 -54.83 -35.68 -40.58
C LEU A 323 -54.76 -35.65 -39.06
#